data_cc00e483a5b365c2c7e0523b788364ea
#
_entry.id   cc00e483a5b365c2c7e0523b788364ea
#
_cell.length_a   1.000
_cell.length_b   1.000
_cell.length_c   1.000
_cell.angle_alpha   90.00
_cell.angle_beta   90.00
_cell.angle_gamma   90.00
#
_symmetry.space_group_name_H-M   'P 1'
#
loop_
_entity.id
_entity.type
_entity.pdbx_description
1 polymer ?
#
loop_
_entity_poly.entity_id
_entity_poly.type
_entity_poly.pdbx_seq_one_letter_code
_entity_poly.pdbx_strand_id
1 'polypeptide(L)'
;MRENLKDKKRIVFKVGSSTLTHKETGALDLVKMEKFVRILTDLHNQGKEIVVVSSGAILVGRKALGNMERPTERSVKQACAAVGQCRLMTVYQKLFSEYNQNTAQILMTKITIANDISRHNAQNTFRELLNLGVIPIVNENDTVATDEIDLSFSDNDFLSAIVAAIIGADLLVXXXXILTDCIPMTRIKIRMPN
;
A
#
# COMPACT_ATOMS: atom_id res chain seq x y z
N MET A 1 -12.68 22.21 9.01
CA MET A 1 -12.01 20.89 9.02
C MET A 1 -11.61 20.42 7.63
N ARG A 2 -12.43 20.58 6.58
CA ARG A 2 -12.06 20.23 5.18
C ARG A 2 -10.96 21.15 4.59
N GLU A 3 -10.93 22.41 5.00
CA GLU A 3 -9.93 23.38 4.54
C GLU A 3 -8.50 22.96 4.90
N ASN A 4 -8.31 22.37 6.09
CA ASN A 4 -6.99 21.94 6.56
C ASN A 4 -6.40 20.75 5.77
N LEU A 5 -7.21 20.03 4.99
CA LEU A 5 -6.72 18.89 4.19
C LEU A 5 -6.02 19.34 2.91
N LYS A 6 -6.36 20.52 2.40
CA LYS A 6 -5.74 21.07 1.18
C LYS A 6 -4.24 21.36 1.37
N ASP A 7 -3.87 21.72 2.61
CA ASP A 7 -2.49 22.09 2.93
C ASP A 7 -1.58 20.87 3.16
N LYS A 8 -2.16 19.66 3.27
CA LYS A 8 -1.39 18.43 3.47
C LYS A 8 -0.59 18.12 2.21
N LYS A 9 0.72 17.99 2.36
CA LYS A 9 1.65 17.78 1.24
C LYS A 9 1.99 16.30 1.07
N ARG A 10 2.38 15.63 2.15
CA ARG A 10 2.83 14.22 2.12
C ARG A 10 1.75 13.32 2.66
N ILE A 11 1.24 12.43 1.80
CA ILE A 11 0.04 11.64 2.10
C ILE A 11 0.32 10.15 1.86
N VAL A 12 0.04 9.34 2.88
CA VAL A 12 0.08 7.87 2.77
C VAL A 12 -1.34 7.36 2.53
N PHE A 13 -1.52 6.57 1.49
CA PHE A 13 -2.77 5.88 1.18
C PHE A 13 -2.62 4.39 1.45
N LYS A 14 -3.39 3.85 2.39
CA LYS A 14 -3.45 2.40 2.63
C LYS A 14 -4.65 1.82 1.91
N VAL A 15 -4.42 0.76 1.14
CA VAL A 15 -5.48 0.07 0.41
C VAL A 15 -5.44 -1.44 0.71
N GLY A 16 -6.59 -1.96 1.12
CA GLY A 16 -6.75 -3.38 1.47
C GLY A 16 -7.04 -4.27 0.26
N SER A 17 -6.79 -5.57 0.41
CA SER A 17 -7.06 -6.55 -0.66
C SER A 17 -8.52 -6.55 -1.09
N SER A 18 -9.46 -6.48 -0.14
CA SER A 18 -10.90 -6.44 -0.44
C SER A 18 -11.32 -5.22 -1.26
N THR A 19 -10.53 -4.17 -1.18
CA THR A 19 -10.71 -2.94 -1.93
C THR A 19 -10.28 -3.10 -3.39
N LEU A 20 -9.19 -3.84 -3.60
CA LEU A 20 -8.54 -4.01 -4.90
C LEU A 20 -9.09 -5.20 -5.70
N THR A 21 -9.97 -6.02 -5.12
CA THR A 21 -10.44 -7.25 -5.78
C THR A 21 -11.97 -7.30 -5.84
N HIS A 22 -12.46 -8.08 -6.78
CA HIS A 22 -13.87 -8.47 -6.83
C HIS A 22 -14.16 -9.47 -5.69
N LYS A 23 -15.23 -9.24 -4.93
CA LYS A 23 -15.61 -10.08 -3.78
C LYS A 23 -15.89 -11.53 -4.20
N GLU A 24 -16.54 -11.70 -5.34
CA GLU A 24 -17.01 -13.00 -5.82
C GLU A 24 -15.88 -13.88 -6.34
N THR A 25 -14.93 -13.29 -7.03
CA THR A 25 -13.86 -14.04 -7.72
C THR A 25 -12.49 -13.91 -7.06
N GLY A 26 -12.28 -12.85 -6.28
CA GLY A 26 -10.96 -12.50 -5.74
C GLY A 26 -9.97 -11.99 -6.78
N ALA A 27 -10.39 -11.85 -8.05
CA ALA A 27 -9.55 -11.27 -9.09
C ALA A 27 -9.40 -9.76 -8.89
N LEU A 28 -8.30 -9.19 -9.38
CA LEU A 28 -8.08 -7.74 -9.31
C LEU A 28 -9.22 -7.01 -10.03
N ASP A 29 -9.78 -6.02 -9.37
CA ASP A 29 -10.79 -5.12 -9.92
C ASP A 29 -10.06 -3.95 -10.61
N LEU A 30 -9.80 -4.13 -11.90
CA LEU A 30 -9.02 -3.17 -12.67
C LEU A 30 -9.71 -1.81 -12.76
N VAL A 31 -11.05 -1.78 -12.72
CA VAL A 31 -11.81 -0.53 -12.74
C VAL A 31 -11.55 0.27 -11.45
N LYS A 32 -11.61 -0.40 -10.31
CA LYS A 32 -11.31 0.26 -9.03
C LYS A 32 -9.85 0.69 -8.95
N MET A 33 -8.94 -0.17 -9.42
CA MET A 33 -7.50 0.16 -9.43
C MET A 33 -7.22 1.37 -10.31
N GLU A 34 -7.82 1.42 -11.50
CA GLU A 34 -7.65 2.56 -12.42
C GLU A 34 -8.18 3.86 -11.79
N LYS A 35 -9.39 3.82 -11.23
CA LYS A 35 -9.96 4.99 -10.54
C LYS A 35 -9.06 5.47 -9.40
N PHE A 36 -8.53 4.53 -8.62
CA PHE A 36 -7.63 4.84 -7.51
C PHE A 36 -6.34 5.49 -8.02
N VAL A 37 -5.69 4.87 -9.00
CA VAL A 37 -4.46 5.39 -9.62
C VAL A 37 -4.69 6.79 -10.20
N ARG A 38 -5.79 7.01 -10.91
CA ARG A 38 -6.13 8.31 -11.50
C ARG A 38 -6.26 9.40 -10.43
N ILE A 39 -6.93 9.10 -9.31
CA ILE A 39 -7.06 10.04 -8.18
C ILE A 39 -5.68 10.37 -7.60
N LEU A 40 -4.84 9.35 -7.38
CA LEU A 40 -3.49 9.55 -6.83
C LEU A 40 -2.61 10.36 -7.78
N THR A 41 -2.72 10.09 -9.08
CA THR A 41 -2.02 10.84 -10.12
C THR A 41 -2.45 12.32 -10.10
N ASP A 42 -3.75 12.59 -10.00
CA ASP A 42 -4.25 13.95 -9.94
C ASP A 42 -3.70 14.70 -8.72
N LEU A 43 -3.68 14.06 -7.56
CA LEU A 43 -3.09 14.63 -6.35
C LEU A 43 -1.57 14.86 -6.53
N HIS A 44 -0.87 13.91 -7.13
CA HIS A 44 0.56 14.02 -7.40
C HIS A 44 0.85 15.19 -8.35
N ASN A 45 0.05 15.34 -9.39
CA ASN A 45 0.16 16.45 -10.35
C ASN A 45 -0.14 17.81 -9.70
N GLN A 46 -0.90 17.84 -8.60
CA GLN A 46 -1.11 19.03 -7.79
C GLN A 46 0.07 19.33 -6.84
N GLY A 47 1.16 18.58 -6.92
CA GLY A 47 2.36 18.75 -6.10
C GLY A 47 2.33 18.04 -4.76
N LYS A 48 1.40 17.07 -4.57
CA LYS A 48 1.38 16.25 -3.36
C LYS A 48 2.38 15.10 -3.48
N GLU A 49 3.02 14.75 -2.38
CA GLU A 49 3.88 13.57 -2.28
C GLU A 49 3.04 12.37 -1.84
N ILE A 50 2.95 11.37 -2.70
CA ILE A 50 2.03 10.24 -2.53
C ILE A 50 2.83 8.96 -2.23
N VAL A 51 2.44 8.24 -1.19
CA VAL A 51 2.93 6.89 -0.90
C VAL A 51 1.73 5.96 -0.77
N VAL A 52 1.79 4.79 -1.39
CA VAL A 52 0.73 3.78 -1.33
C VAL A 52 1.20 2.60 -0.49
N VAL A 53 0.44 2.21 0.52
CA VAL A 53 0.64 0.94 1.24
C VAL A 53 -0.44 -0.02 0.76
N SER A 54 -0.03 -1.02 0.01
CA SER A 54 -0.93 -1.93 -0.70
C SER A 54 -0.93 -3.32 -0.08
N SER A 55 -2.09 -3.94 -0.04
CA SER A 55 -2.26 -5.35 0.35
C SER A 55 -2.57 -6.21 -0.88
N GLY A 56 -2.72 -7.50 -0.66
CA GLY A 56 -3.33 -8.41 -1.62
C GLY A 56 -2.38 -9.32 -2.36
N ALA A 57 -1.08 -9.27 -2.10
CA ALA A 57 -0.10 -10.09 -2.80
C ALA A 57 -0.46 -11.59 -2.73
N ILE A 58 -0.73 -12.12 -1.54
CA ILE A 58 -1.09 -13.54 -1.36
C ILE A 58 -2.34 -13.90 -2.19
N LEU A 59 -3.38 -13.06 -2.14
CA LEU A 59 -4.63 -13.32 -2.87
C LEU A 59 -4.40 -13.33 -4.39
N VAL A 60 -3.67 -12.34 -4.89
CA VAL A 60 -3.34 -12.23 -6.33
C VAL A 60 -2.50 -13.43 -6.78
N GLY A 61 -1.55 -13.86 -5.95
CA GLY A 61 -0.72 -15.02 -6.24
C GLY A 61 -1.50 -16.32 -6.28
N ARG A 62 -2.39 -16.53 -5.32
CA ARG A 62 -3.30 -17.70 -5.30
C ARG A 62 -4.09 -17.79 -6.60
N LYS A 63 -4.64 -16.67 -7.05
CA LYS A 63 -5.39 -16.59 -8.31
C LYS A 63 -4.50 -16.91 -9.51
N ALA A 64 -3.30 -16.38 -9.54
CA ALA A 64 -2.33 -16.62 -10.61
C ALA A 64 -1.92 -18.08 -10.71
N LEU A 65 -1.89 -18.78 -9.58
CA LEU A 65 -1.50 -20.19 -9.47
C LEU A 65 -2.68 -21.17 -9.63
N GLY A 66 -3.74 -20.77 -10.30
CA GLY A 66 -4.87 -21.64 -10.61
C GLY A 66 -5.97 -21.64 -9.56
N ASN A 67 -6.15 -20.52 -8.90
CA ASN A 67 -7.23 -20.31 -7.93
C ASN A 67 -7.12 -21.23 -6.69
N MET A 68 -5.91 -21.42 -6.20
CA MET A 68 -5.63 -22.25 -5.02
C MET A 68 -6.52 -21.84 -3.84
N GLU A 69 -6.93 -22.78 -3.03
CA GLU A 69 -7.58 -22.53 -1.75
C GLU A 69 -6.67 -21.68 -0.85
N ARG A 70 -7.25 -21.05 0.17
CA ARG A 70 -6.48 -20.24 1.10
C ARG A 70 -5.44 -21.12 1.80
N PRO A 71 -4.15 -20.90 1.57
CA PRO A 71 -3.14 -21.78 2.12
C PRO A 71 -3.05 -21.63 3.65
N THR A 72 -2.92 -22.75 4.33
CA THR A 72 -2.64 -22.78 5.76
C THR A 72 -1.13 -22.75 6.01
N GLU A 73 -0.37 -23.44 5.13
CA GLU A 73 1.07 -23.55 5.25
C GLU A 73 1.77 -22.22 4.96
N ARG A 74 2.70 -21.84 5.85
CA ARG A 74 3.48 -20.59 5.71
C ARG A 74 4.23 -20.53 4.38
N SER A 75 4.94 -21.61 4.04
CA SER A 75 5.74 -21.67 2.80
C SER A 75 4.89 -21.46 1.56
N VAL A 76 3.66 -21.98 1.55
CA VAL A 76 2.72 -21.79 0.44
C VAL A 76 2.22 -20.34 0.40
N LYS A 77 1.94 -19.74 1.57
CA LYS A 77 1.58 -18.31 1.65
C LYS A 77 2.71 -17.44 1.08
N GLN A 78 3.95 -17.71 1.48
CA GLN A 78 5.15 -16.99 1.01
C GLN A 78 5.32 -17.13 -0.50
N ALA A 79 5.16 -18.35 -1.04
CA ALA A 79 5.22 -18.58 -2.49
C ALA A 79 4.12 -17.82 -3.24
N CYS A 80 2.90 -17.85 -2.71
CA CYS A 80 1.78 -17.06 -3.27
C CYS A 80 2.12 -15.56 -3.24
N ALA A 81 2.67 -15.07 -2.13
CA ALA A 81 3.04 -13.66 -2.01
C ALA A 81 4.10 -13.27 -3.06
N ALA A 82 5.10 -14.11 -3.29
CA ALA A 82 6.14 -13.89 -4.29
C ALA A 82 5.54 -13.69 -5.69
N VAL A 83 4.69 -14.62 -6.12
CA VAL A 83 4.02 -14.55 -7.43
C VAL A 83 3.08 -13.34 -7.50
N GLY A 84 2.31 -13.13 -6.45
CA GLY A 84 1.29 -12.09 -6.42
C GLY A 84 1.86 -10.69 -6.32
N GLN A 85 2.95 -10.50 -5.59
CA GLN A 85 3.61 -9.20 -5.48
C GLN A 85 4.13 -8.75 -6.86
N CYS A 86 4.74 -9.64 -7.61
CA CYS A 86 5.19 -9.37 -8.96
C CYS A 86 4.03 -8.90 -9.85
N ARG A 87 2.91 -9.64 -9.85
CA ARG A 87 1.72 -9.29 -10.63
C ARG A 87 1.10 -7.97 -10.19
N LEU A 88 1.01 -7.75 -8.88
CA LEU A 88 0.43 -6.53 -8.32
C LEU A 88 1.24 -5.31 -8.75
N MET A 89 2.57 -5.38 -8.66
CA MET A 89 3.45 -4.30 -9.11
C MET A 89 3.34 -4.06 -10.63
N THR A 90 3.22 -5.12 -11.42
CA THR A 90 3.01 -5.00 -12.88
C THR A 90 1.74 -4.20 -13.18
N VAL A 91 0.65 -4.46 -12.45
CA VAL A 91 -0.61 -3.74 -12.66
C VAL A 91 -0.48 -2.27 -12.23
N TYR A 92 0.12 -2.00 -11.06
CA TYR A 92 0.35 -0.62 -10.63
C TYR A 92 1.22 0.12 -11.63
N GLN A 93 2.34 -0.47 -12.02
CA GLN A 93 3.27 0.14 -12.97
C GLN A 93 2.56 0.48 -14.28
N LYS A 94 1.80 -0.48 -14.83
CA LYS A 94 1.04 -0.27 -16.07
C LYS A 94 0.06 0.89 -15.92
N LEU A 95 -0.76 0.89 -14.87
CA LEU A 95 -1.78 1.92 -14.67
C LEU A 95 -1.17 3.32 -14.45
N PHE A 96 -0.12 3.42 -13.64
CA PHE A 96 0.56 4.70 -13.40
C PHE A 96 1.28 5.21 -14.65
N SER A 97 1.87 4.31 -15.46
CA SER A 97 2.57 4.70 -16.68
C SER A 97 1.64 5.30 -17.74
N GLU A 98 0.35 4.93 -17.75
CA GLU A 98 -0.65 5.57 -18.63
C GLU A 98 -0.80 7.07 -18.34
N TYR A 99 -0.40 7.50 -17.14
CA TYR A 99 -0.44 8.90 -16.70
C TYR A 99 0.98 9.49 -16.58
N ASN A 100 2.00 8.85 -17.18
CA ASN A 100 3.41 9.28 -17.12
C ASN A 100 3.93 9.38 -15.69
N GLN A 101 3.47 8.50 -14.78
CA GLN A 101 3.94 8.46 -13.39
C GLN A 101 4.87 7.26 -13.19
N ASN A 102 5.99 7.49 -12.52
CA ASN A 102 6.91 6.43 -12.13
C ASN A 102 6.54 5.86 -10.77
N THR A 103 6.64 4.55 -10.63
CA THR A 103 6.42 3.87 -9.35
C THR A 103 7.68 3.11 -8.93
N ALA A 104 7.85 2.95 -7.63
CA ALA A 104 8.93 2.14 -7.06
C ALA A 104 8.34 1.16 -6.03
N GLN A 105 8.88 -0.05 -5.97
CA GLN A 105 8.49 -1.02 -4.95
C GLN A 105 9.36 -0.87 -3.70
N ILE A 106 8.73 -0.82 -2.53
CA ILE A 106 9.42 -0.92 -1.23
C ILE A 106 8.77 -2.06 -0.43
N LEU A 107 9.57 -3.07 -0.09
CA LEU A 107 9.11 -4.19 0.72
C LEU A 107 9.77 -4.13 2.10
N MET A 108 8.95 -4.17 3.14
CA MET A 108 9.41 -4.02 4.53
C MET A 108 8.96 -5.21 5.37
N THR A 109 9.72 -5.50 6.42
CA THR A 109 9.33 -6.47 7.45
C THR A 109 9.33 -5.78 8.81
N LYS A 110 8.75 -6.41 9.81
CA LYS A 110 8.83 -5.95 11.20
C LYS A 110 10.29 -5.83 11.66
N ILE A 111 11.16 -6.74 11.19
CA ILE A 111 12.61 -6.71 11.47
C ILE A 111 13.24 -5.45 10.86
N THR A 112 12.90 -5.14 9.61
CA THR A 112 13.39 -3.92 8.94
C THR A 112 13.02 -2.67 9.75
N ILE A 113 11.81 -2.65 10.30
CA ILE A 113 11.30 -1.52 11.08
C ILE A 113 12.01 -1.44 12.45
N ALA A 114 12.23 -2.57 13.10
CA ALA A 114 12.84 -2.66 14.43
C ALA A 114 14.34 -2.33 14.42
N ASN A 115 15.02 -2.62 13.31
CA ASN A 115 16.46 -2.39 13.19
C ASN A 115 16.71 -0.94 12.76
N ASP A 116 17.46 -0.19 13.56
CA ASP A 116 17.71 1.24 13.35
C ASP A 116 18.38 1.54 12.00
N ILE A 117 19.37 0.72 11.61
CA ILE A 117 20.11 0.93 10.35
C ILE A 117 19.17 0.69 9.16
N SER A 118 18.42 -0.42 9.17
CA SER A 118 17.47 -0.77 8.11
C SER A 118 16.36 0.28 8.00
N ARG A 119 15.84 0.74 9.14
CA ARG A 119 14.81 1.78 9.20
C ARG A 119 15.34 3.10 8.63
N HIS A 120 16.57 3.49 8.98
CA HIS A 120 17.20 4.70 8.46
C HIS A 120 17.42 4.60 6.93
N ASN A 121 17.88 3.46 6.44
CA ASN A 121 18.06 3.22 5.01
C ASN A 121 16.72 3.30 4.27
N ALA A 122 15.66 2.71 4.82
CA ALA A 122 14.30 2.81 4.25
C ALA A 122 13.86 4.27 4.19
N GLN A 123 14.05 5.03 5.29
CA GLN A 123 13.73 6.46 5.34
C GLN A 123 14.45 7.25 4.24
N ASN A 124 15.74 6.99 4.06
CA ASN A 124 16.54 7.64 3.01
C ASN A 124 16.00 7.30 1.62
N THR A 125 15.66 6.01 1.39
CA THR A 125 15.08 5.57 0.12
C THR A 125 13.76 6.29 -0.18
N PHE A 126 12.86 6.36 0.81
CA PHE A 126 11.60 7.10 0.65
C PHE A 126 11.86 8.57 0.29
N ARG A 127 12.76 9.21 1.02
CA ARG A 127 13.08 10.63 0.79
C ARG A 127 13.55 10.84 -0.65
N GLU A 128 14.47 10.02 -1.12
CA GLU A 128 15.02 10.16 -2.48
C GLU A 128 13.96 9.88 -3.55
N LEU A 129 13.12 8.85 -3.36
CA LEU A 129 12.04 8.55 -4.31
C LEU A 129 11.05 9.73 -4.40
N LEU A 130 10.66 10.30 -3.26
CA LEU A 130 9.73 11.44 -3.24
C LEU A 130 10.38 12.67 -3.88
N ASN A 131 11.67 12.92 -3.63
CA ASN A 131 12.44 14.02 -4.26
C ASN A 131 12.50 13.86 -5.80
N LEU A 132 12.56 12.62 -6.27
CA LEU A 132 12.58 12.28 -7.70
C LEU A 132 11.18 12.28 -8.34
N GLY A 133 10.13 12.57 -7.55
CA GLY A 133 8.75 12.56 -8.06
C GLY A 133 8.24 11.14 -8.34
N VAL A 134 8.79 10.13 -7.69
CA VAL A 134 8.37 8.73 -7.85
C VAL A 134 7.35 8.39 -6.78
N ILE A 135 6.31 7.61 -7.12
CA ILE A 135 5.28 7.16 -6.19
C ILE A 135 5.68 5.78 -5.61
N PRO A 136 6.10 5.70 -4.33
CA PRO A 136 6.43 4.41 -3.71
C PRO A 136 5.17 3.58 -3.46
N ILE A 137 5.22 2.31 -3.87
CA ILE A 137 4.21 1.29 -3.57
C ILE A 137 4.85 0.35 -2.53
N VAL A 138 4.33 0.41 -1.33
CA VAL A 138 4.87 -0.30 -0.15
C VAL A 138 4.01 -1.51 0.15
N ASN A 139 4.65 -2.60 0.51
CA ASN A 139 3.96 -3.79 1.04
C ASN A 139 4.86 -4.49 2.05
N GLU A 140 4.31 -5.42 2.79
CA GLU A 140 5.11 -6.32 3.60
C GLU A 140 5.92 -7.24 2.68
N ASN A 141 7.15 -7.58 3.09
CA ASN A 141 7.94 -8.60 2.42
C ASN A 141 7.52 -9.98 2.95
N ASP A 142 6.33 -10.40 2.52
CA ASP A 142 5.72 -11.66 2.93
C ASP A 142 6.63 -12.87 2.66
N THR A 143 7.53 -12.77 1.68
CA THR A 143 8.40 -13.89 1.30
C THR A 143 9.39 -14.26 2.39
N VAL A 144 9.74 -13.33 3.26
CA VAL A 144 10.70 -13.53 4.35
C VAL A 144 10.12 -13.13 5.72
N ALA A 145 8.85 -12.79 5.77
CA ALA A 145 8.19 -12.37 7.01
C ALA A 145 8.02 -13.58 7.96
N THR A 146 8.25 -13.32 9.25
CA THR A 146 8.05 -14.31 10.32
C THR A 146 6.86 -13.89 11.18
N ASP A 147 6.01 -14.85 11.56
CA ASP A 147 4.76 -14.61 12.30
C ASP A 147 4.98 -14.40 13.82
N GLU A 148 6.17 -13.99 14.23
CA GLU A 148 6.57 -14.01 15.66
C GLU A 148 5.98 -12.89 16.53
N ILE A 149 5.19 -11.98 15.97
CA ILE A 149 4.56 -10.92 16.77
C ILE A 149 3.05 -10.94 16.53
N ASP A 150 2.35 -11.40 17.55
CA ASP A 150 0.89 -11.52 17.58
C ASP A 150 0.28 -10.12 17.83
N LEU A 151 0.18 -9.32 16.79
CA LEU A 151 -0.51 -8.03 16.84
C LEU A 151 -1.87 -8.17 16.15
N SER A 152 -2.91 -7.85 16.88
CA SER A 152 -4.32 -8.00 16.49
C SER A 152 -4.80 -7.08 15.37
N PHE A 153 -3.90 -6.30 14.77
CA PHE A 153 -4.21 -5.41 13.64
C PHE A 153 -3.81 -6.07 12.32
N SER A 154 -4.55 -5.81 11.28
CA SER A 154 -4.13 -6.27 9.94
C SER A 154 -2.73 -5.72 9.65
N ASP A 155 -1.84 -6.56 9.18
CA ASP A 155 -0.42 -6.25 9.06
C ASP A 155 -0.16 -4.94 8.30
N ASN A 156 -0.96 -4.64 7.28
CA ASN A 156 -0.77 -3.42 6.47
C ASN A 156 -1.40 -2.16 7.10
N ASP A 157 -2.29 -2.27 8.08
CA ASP A 157 -2.74 -1.10 8.85
C ASP A 157 -1.58 -0.59 9.73
N PHE A 158 -0.94 -1.53 10.43
CA PHE A 158 0.24 -1.23 11.26
C PHE A 158 1.40 -0.70 10.38
N LEU A 159 1.69 -1.40 9.28
CA LEU A 159 2.73 -0.98 8.34
C LEU A 159 2.47 0.46 7.84
N SER A 160 1.23 0.78 7.49
CA SER A 160 0.90 2.12 6.97
C SER A 160 1.13 3.23 8.01
N ALA A 161 0.83 2.95 9.28
CA ALA A 161 1.09 3.90 10.38
C ALA A 161 2.60 4.11 10.56
N ILE A 162 3.38 3.04 10.51
CA ILE A 162 4.84 3.12 10.61
C ILE A 162 5.43 3.87 9.41
N VAL A 163 5.00 3.55 8.20
CA VAL A 163 5.46 4.26 6.99
C VAL A 163 5.16 5.75 7.14
N ALA A 164 3.95 6.10 7.56
CA ALA A 164 3.56 7.50 7.77
C ALA A 164 4.49 8.20 8.78
N ALA A 165 4.82 7.52 9.88
CA ALA A 165 5.74 8.04 10.89
C ALA A 165 7.17 8.19 10.35
N ILE A 166 7.69 7.17 9.66
CA ILE A 166 9.06 7.15 9.12
C ILE A 166 9.28 8.32 8.14
N ILE A 167 8.29 8.57 7.28
CA ILE A 167 8.42 9.61 6.24
C ILE A 167 7.94 10.99 6.71
N GLY A 168 7.41 11.11 7.93
CA GLY A 168 6.82 12.36 8.41
C GLY A 168 5.61 12.79 7.58
N ALA A 169 4.67 11.87 7.35
CA ALA A 169 3.48 12.17 6.56
C ALA A 169 2.52 13.12 7.29
N ASP A 170 1.91 14.03 6.54
CA ASP A 170 0.90 14.96 7.05
C ASP A 170 -0.46 14.30 7.23
N LEU A 171 -0.69 13.20 6.48
CA LEU A 171 -2.00 12.54 6.45
C LEU A 171 -1.83 11.06 6.10
N LEU A 172 -2.54 10.18 6.83
CA LEU A 172 -2.73 8.77 6.51
C LEU A 172 -4.20 8.56 6.16
N VAL A 173 -4.44 8.02 4.98
CA VAL A 173 -5.80 7.71 4.50
C VAL A 173 -5.96 6.21 4.40
N UNK A 174 -6.70 5.60 5.05
CA UNK A 174 -6.97 4.22 5.00
C UNK A 174 -8.21 4.03 4.15
N UNK A 175 -8.30 3.51 3.23
CA UNK A 175 -9.36 3.22 2.41
C UNK A 175 -9.91 1.93 2.85
N UNK A 176 -10.64 2.00 3.69
CA UNK A 176 -11.30 0.89 4.21
C UNK A 176 -12.47 0.43 3.41
N UNK A 177 -13.00 1.16 2.80
CA UNK A 177 -14.08 0.92 1.85
C UNK A 177 -13.81 1.68 0.60
N ILE A 178 -14.10 1.27 -0.60
CA ILE A 178 -14.08 2.07 -1.84
C ILE A 178 -15.44 2.12 -2.49
N LEU A 179 -15.91 3.27 -2.55
CA LEU A 179 -16.07 4.11 -3.75
C LEU A 179 -16.95 3.46 -4.82
N THR A 180 -18.21 3.42 -4.54
CA THR A 180 -19.24 3.52 -5.54
C THR A 180 -19.72 4.98 -5.46
N ASP A 181 -19.43 5.74 -6.50
CA ASP A 181 -19.94 7.10 -6.75
C ASP A 181 -19.77 8.14 -5.63
N CYS A 182 -18.90 9.09 -5.88
CA CYS A 182 -18.57 10.27 -5.07
C CYS A 182 -17.87 9.99 -3.74
N ILE A 183 -16.68 10.52 -3.64
CA ILE A 183 -15.87 10.50 -2.41
C ILE A 183 -16.40 11.54 -1.41
N PRO A 184 -17.13 11.15 -0.38
CA PRO A 184 -17.05 11.92 0.85
C PRO A 184 -15.81 11.40 1.59
N MET A 185 -14.85 12.25 1.82
CA MET A 185 -13.72 11.94 2.69
C MET A 185 -14.27 11.54 4.06
N THR A 186 -14.32 10.26 4.33
CA THR A 186 -14.76 9.75 5.62
C THR A 186 -13.62 9.89 6.62
N ARG A 187 -13.95 10.42 7.77
CA ARG A 187 -13.06 10.72 8.90
C ARG A 187 -12.12 9.55 9.24
N ILE A 188 -10.82 9.84 9.25
CA ILE A 188 -9.88 9.01 9.97
C ILE A 188 -9.55 9.75 11.27
N LYS A 189 -9.95 9.19 12.40
CA LYS A 189 -9.45 9.60 13.70
C LYS A 189 -8.15 8.85 13.95
N ILE A 190 -7.02 9.54 13.80
CA ILE A 190 -5.76 9.02 14.28
C ILE A 190 -5.69 9.35 15.77
N ARG A 191 -5.80 8.33 16.61
CA ARG A 191 -5.52 8.47 18.03
C ARG A 191 -4.06 8.06 18.23
N MET A 192 -3.21 9.06 18.45
CA MET A 192 -1.82 8.80 18.81
C MET A 192 -1.78 8.27 20.23
N PRO A 193 -1.03 7.19 20.50
CA PRO A 193 -0.80 6.81 21.89
C PRO A 193 0.10 7.87 22.56
N ASN A 194 -0.22 8.20 23.80
CA ASN A 194 0.59 9.04 24.67
C ASN A 194 1.92 8.34 24.99
#